data_5107b664e1733f2a69a3a8d63da0ec77
#
_entry.id   5107b664e1733f2a69a3a8d63da0ec77
#
_cell.length_a   1.000
_cell.length_b   1.000
_cell.length_c   1.000
_cell.angle_alpha   90.00
_cell.angle_beta   90.00
_cell.angle_gamma   90.00
#
_symmetry.space_group_name_H-M   'P 1'
#
loop_
_entity.id
_entity.type
_entity.pdbx_description
1 polymer ?
#
loop_
_entity_poly.entity_id
_entity_poly.type
_entity_poly.pdbx_seq_one_letter_code
_entity_poly.pdbx_strand_id
1 'polypeptide(L)'
;MTIRFGLLGAGRIGKVHAKAVTGDADAKLVAVADAMPAAAQAIADQYGCEVRTIEAIETATDIDAVVICTPTDTHADLIERFARAGKAIFCEKPIDLDINRVKACLSVVRETKAVLMVGFNRRFDPHFRAVKAEIDRGSIGAVEMVVITSRDPGAPPVEYIKRSGGIFRDMTIHDFDMARFLLGEEVAEVSAQASVLVDPAIGVAGDFDSAQVMLRTATGRMAVISNSRRATYGYDQRIEVHGSAGMVAAENQRPVSIELANAGGYTRPPLHDFFMTRYTEAYAAEIASFIAAIGGKAEATPTGEDGLLGLALAEAALKSVAEGRVVKLSEIL
;
A
#
# COMPACT_ATOMS: atom_id res chain seq x y z
N MET A 1 -11.14 -23.50 8.27
CA MET A 1 -11.66 -22.72 9.44
C MET A 1 -12.03 -21.36 8.91
N THR A 2 -13.27 -20.95 9.03
CA THR A 2 -13.71 -19.64 8.53
C THR A 2 -13.32 -18.55 9.51
N ILE A 3 -12.53 -17.58 9.08
CA ILE A 3 -12.10 -16.40 9.87
C ILE A 3 -13.21 -15.35 9.85
N ARG A 4 -13.59 -14.86 11.03
CA ARG A 4 -14.69 -13.90 11.23
C ARG A 4 -14.10 -12.50 11.37
N PHE A 5 -14.48 -11.62 10.46
CA PHE A 5 -13.90 -10.28 10.34
C PHE A 5 -14.82 -9.17 10.85
N GLY A 6 -14.21 -8.18 11.53
CA GLY A 6 -14.76 -6.84 11.74
C GLY A 6 -14.07 -5.86 10.79
N LEU A 7 -14.84 -5.02 10.09
CA LEU A 7 -14.33 -3.95 9.24
C LEU A 7 -14.45 -2.60 9.94
N LEU A 8 -13.35 -1.89 10.07
CA LEU A 8 -13.29 -0.55 10.66
C LEU A 8 -13.02 0.47 9.56
N GLY A 9 -14.02 1.30 9.27
CA GLY A 9 -14.01 2.25 8.16
C GLY A 9 -14.74 1.71 6.92
N ALA A 10 -15.81 2.39 6.52
CA ALA A 10 -16.67 2.07 5.37
C ALA A 10 -16.46 3.03 4.18
N GLY A 11 -15.31 3.71 4.14
CA GLY A 11 -14.90 4.59 3.06
C GLY A 11 -14.57 3.84 1.77
N ARG A 12 -13.88 4.52 0.84
CA ARG A 12 -13.50 3.94 -0.46
C ARG A 12 -12.73 2.63 -0.32
N ILE A 13 -11.67 2.63 0.48
CA ILE A 13 -10.83 1.44 0.68
C ILE A 13 -11.54 0.37 1.52
N GLY A 14 -12.36 0.76 2.50
CA GLY A 14 -13.17 -0.18 3.26
C GLY A 14 -14.15 -0.99 2.39
N LYS A 15 -14.73 -0.38 1.36
CA LYS A 15 -15.57 -1.09 0.37
C LYS A 15 -14.78 -2.10 -0.45
N VAL A 16 -13.51 -1.78 -0.79
CA VAL A 16 -12.62 -2.70 -1.49
C VAL A 16 -12.31 -3.91 -0.63
N HIS A 17 -11.95 -3.69 0.64
CA HIS A 17 -11.68 -4.79 1.57
C HIS A 17 -12.93 -5.58 1.95
N ALA A 18 -14.11 -4.94 2.10
CA ALA A 18 -15.36 -5.67 2.30
C ALA A 18 -15.61 -6.67 1.17
N LYS A 19 -15.40 -6.24 -0.09
CA LYS A 19 -15.49 -7.13 -1.27
C LYS A 19 -14.45 -8.25 -1.23
N ALA A 20 -13.21 -7.95 -0.87
CA ALA A 20 -12.14 -8.95 -0.79
C ALA A 20 -12.42 -10.00 0.29
N VAL A 21 -12.80 -9.58 1.50
CA VAL A 21 -13.17 -10.48 2.61
C VAL A 21 -14.38 -11.37 2.25
N THR A 22 -15.44 -10.78 1.71
CA THR A 22 -16.66 -11.54 1.37
C THR A 22 -16.51 -12.43 0.14
N GLY A 23 -15.48 -12.18 -0.69
CA GLY A 23 -15.13 -13.00 -1.85
C GLY A 23 -14.30 -14.24 -1.51
N ASP A 24 -13.75 -14.34 -0.30
CA ASP A 24 -12.94 -15.47 0.14
C ASP A 24 -13.79 -16.52 0.87
N ALA A 25 -13.64 -17.80 0.49
CA ALA A 25 -14.42 -18.92 1.03
C ALA A 25 -14.10 -19.22 2.52
N ASP A 26 -12.91 -18.84 2.98
CA ASP A 26 -12.44 -19.04 4.35
C ASP A 26 -12.66 -17.81 5.23
N ALA A 27 -13.40 -16.79 4.74
CA ALA A 27 -13.69 -15.56 5.47
C ALA A 27 -15.20 -15.28 5.59
N LYS A 28 -15.58 -14.56 6.66
CA LYS A 28 -16.92 -14.01 6.85
C LYS A 28 -16.83 -12.61 7.43
N LEU A 29 -17.43 -11.63 6.75
CA LEU A 29 -17.62 -10.31 7.32
C LEU A 29 -18.80 -10.35 8.30
N VAL A 30 -18.51 -10.16 9.60
CA VAL A 30 -19.51 -10.25 10.69
C VAL A 30 -20.05 -8.87 11.02
N ALA A 31 -19.15 -7.87 11.10
CA ALA A 31 -19.55 -6.54 11.51
C ALA A 31 -18.75 -5.45 10.77
N VAL A 32 -19.35 -4.28 10.68
CA VAL A 32 -18.72 -3.06 10.19
C VAL A 32 -18.97 -1.91 11.15
N ALA A 33 -17.94 -1.06 11.34
CA ALA A 33 -18.00 0.18 12.09
C ALA A 33 -17.50 1.35 11.23
N ASP A 34 -18.20 2.49 11.28
CA ASP A 34 -17.77 3.75 10.67
C ASP A 34 -18.32 4.93 11.47
N ALA A 35 -17.61 6.04 11.50
CA ALA A 35 -18.08 7.29 12.10
C ALA A 35 -19.32 7.87 11.38
N MET A 36 -19.51 7.50 10.10
CA MET A 36 -20.67 7.85 9.30
C MET A 36 -21.65 6.65 9.28
N PRO A 37 -22.75 6.66 10.05
CA PRO A 37 -23.66 5.51 10.16
C PRO A 37 -24.22 5.03 8.81
N ALA A 38 -24.50 5.94 7.89
CA ALA A 38 -25.01 5.61 6.56
C ALA A 38 -23.97 4.82 5.72
N ALA A 39 -22.68 5.07 5.90
CA ALA A 39 -21.63 4.36 5.19
C ALA A 39 -21.50 2.91 5.73
N ALA A 40 -21.56 2.73 7.04
CA ALA A 40 -21.58 1.40 7.67
C ALA A 40 -22.83 0.60 7.25
N GLN A 41 -24.03 1.25 7.28
CA GLN A 41 -25.29 0.61 6.88
C GLN A 41 -25.25 0.13 5.43
N ALA A 42 -24.69 0.93 4.51
CA ALA A 42 -24.57 0.55 3.11
C ALA A 42 -23.73 -0.74 2.90
N ILE A 43 -22.65 -0.92 3.67
CA ILE A 43 -21.86 -2.18 3.65
C ILE A 43 -22.67 -3.31 4.30
N ALA A 44 -23.33 -3.06 5.44
CA ALA A 44 -24.12 -4.05 6.14
C ALA A 44 -25.25 -4.61 5.25
N ASP A 45 -25.98 -3.70 4.55
CA ASP A 45 -27.05 -4.09 3.63
C ASP A 45 -26.54 -4.88 2.42
N GLN A 46 -25.36 -4.48 1.91
CA GLN A 46 -24.76 -5.13 0.73
C GLN A 46 -24.24 -6.54 1.02
N TYR A 47 -23.67 -6.76 2.20
CA TYR A 47 -22.97 -8.01 2.51
C TYR A 47 -23.60 -8.83 3.63
N GLY A 48 -24.71 -8.37 4.21
CA GLY A 48 -25.45 -9.12 5.24
C GLY A 48 -24.69 -9.20 6.57
N CYS A 49 -23.91 -8.16 6.92
CA CYS A 49 -23.24 -8.07 8.22
C CYS A 49 -23.91 -7.06 9.15
N GLU A 50 -23.49 -7.00 10.40
CA GLU A 50 -24.06 -6.08 11.39
C GLU A 50 -23.32 -4.76 11.43
N VAL A 51 -24.03 -3.66 11.69
CA VAL A 51 -23.39 -2.40 12.10
C VAL A 51 -23.14 -2.47 13.61
N ARG A 52 -21.88 -2.36 14.02
CA ARG A 52 -21.46 -2.35 15.43
C ARG A 52 -20.54 -1.16 15.70
N THR A 53 -20.41 -0.77 16.98
CA THR A 53 -19.36 0.19 17.37
C THR A 53 -17.98 -0.48 17.40
N ILE A 54 -16.92 0.31 17.36
CA ILE A 54 -15.54 -0.21 17.47
C ILE A 54 -15.35 -0.97 18.79
N GLU A 55 -15.90 -0.46 19.90
CA GLU A 55 -15.87 -1.09 21.22
C GLU A 55 -16.58 -2.46 21.23
N ALA A 56 -17.72 -2.56 20.56
CA ALA A 56 -18.45 -3.80 20.45
C ALA A 56 -17.67 -4.83 19.60
N ILE A 57 -16.97 -4.40 18.55
CA ILE A 57 -16.10 -5.27 17.73
C ILE A 57 -14.87 -5.72 18.54
N GLU A 58 -14.26 -4.82 19.31
CA GLU A 58 -13.07 -5.10 20.14
C GLU A 58 -13.34 -6.22 21.14
N THR A 59 -14.48 -6.16 21.82
CA THR A 59 -14.85 -7.13 22.87
C THR A 59 -15.59 -8.37 22.38
N ALA A 60 -15.93 -8.41 21.08
CA ALA A 60 -16.71 -9.48 20.48
C ALA A 60 -15.96 -10.83 20.49
N THR A 61 -16.65 -11.90 20.89
CA THR A 61 -16.14 -13.29 20.82
C THR A 61 -16.43 -13.97 19.48
N ASP A 62 -17.28 -13.37 18.67
CA ASP A 62 -17.65 -13.83 17.32
C ASP A 62 -16.84 -13.14 16.20
N ILE A 63 -15.78 -12.43 16.55
CA ILE A 63 -14.82 -11.80 15.61
C ILE A 63 -13.41 -12.26 15.96
N ASP A 64 -12.68 -12.78 14.97
CA ASP A 64 -11.31 -13.29 15.09
C ASP A 64 -10.28 -12.27 14.65
N ALA A 65 -10.61 -11.45 13.64
CA ALA A 65 -9.70 -10.51 13.00
C ALA A 65 -10.40 -9.20 12.65
N VAL A 66 -9.62 -8.14 12.50
CA VAL A 66 -10.11 -6.84 12.01
C VAL A 66 -9.34 -6.35 10.80
N VAL A 67 -10.05 -5.60 9.94
CA VAL A 67 -9.48 -4.83 8.82
C VAL A 67 -9.65 -3.35 9.13
N ILE A 68 -8.55 -2.64 9.33
CA ILE A 68 -8.54 -1.20 9.68
C ILE A 68 -8.39 -0.39 8.40
N CYS A 69 -9.45 0.35 8.05
CA CYS A 69 -9.57 1.21 6.87
C CYS A 69 -10.03 2.62 7.24
N THR A 70 -9.86 3.00 8.49
CA THR A 70 -10.19 4.32 9.04
C THR A 70 -9.17 5.38 8.57
N PRO A 71 -9.30 6.67 8.90
CA PRO A 71 -8.24 7.64 8.66
C PRO A 71 -6.92 7.29 9.36
N THR A 72 -5.79 7.62 8.73
CA THR A 72 -4.43 7.27 9.17
C THR A 72 -4.14 7.63 10.63
N ASP A 73 -4.64 8.78 11.09
CA ASP A 73 -4.46 9.28 12.45
C ASP A 73 -5.12 8.43 13.54
N THR A 74 -5.81 7.37 13.16
CA THR A 74 -6.45 6.42 14.09
C THR A 74 -5.82 5.02 14.04
N HIS A 75 -4.98 4.73 13.04
CA HIS A 75 -4.50 3.37 12.79
C HIS A 75 -3.69 2.82 13.96
N ALA A 76 -2.68 3.56 14.44
CA ALA A 76 -1.81 3.09 15.51
C ALA A 76 -2.58 2.79 16.81
N ASP A 77 -3.55 3.64 17.18
CA ASP A 77 -4.38 3.42 18.37
C ASP A 77 -5.27 2.19 18.24
N LEU A 78 -5.86 2.00 17.05
CA LEU A 78 -6.69 0.82 16.76
C LEU A 78 -5.86 -0.46 16.73
N ILE A 79 -4.68 -0.45 16.11
CA ILE A 79 -3.77 -1.60 16.15
C ILE A 79 -3.47 -2.01 17.58
N GLU A 80 -3.10 -1.07 18.46
CA GLU A 80 -2.81 -1.38 19.87
C GLU A 80 -4.01 -1.94 20.63
N ARG A 81 -5.20 -1.34 20.42
CA ARG A 81 -6.45 -1.81 21.07
C ARG A 81 -6.76 -3.24 20.67
N PHE A 82 -6.77 -3.54 19.38
CA PHE A 82 -7.10 -4.87 18.87
C PHE A 82 -6.01 -5.91 19.15
N ALA A 83 -4.73 -5.49 19.19
CA ALA A 83 -3.63 -6.35 19.63
C ALA A 83 -3.81 -6.79 21.10
N ARG A 84 -4.16 -5.86 22.00
CA ARG A 84 -4.45 -6.18 23.40
C ARG A 84 -5.72 -7.01 23.58
N ALA A 85 -6.69 -6.86 22.66
CA ALA A 85 -7.90 -7.69 22.62
C ALA A 85 -7.69 -9.10 22.01
N GLY A 86 -6.44 -9.41 21.60
CA GLY A 86 -6.09 -10.72 21.03
C GLY A 86 -6.65 -10.99 19.64
N LYS A 87 -6.98 -9.93 18.88
CA LYS A 87 -7.44 -10.05 17.48
C LYS A 87 -6.27 -10.02 16.52
N ALA A 88 -6.38 -10.75 15.40
CA ALA A 88 -5.50 -10.55 14.27
C ALA A 88 -5.86 -9.23 13.53
N ILE A 89 -4.86 -8.55 12.99
CA ILE A 89 -5.03 -7.17 12.50
C ILE A 89 -4.47 -7.08 11.09
N PHE A 90 -5.32 -6.70 10.15
CA PHE A 90 -4.91 -6.11 8.88
C PHE A 90 -5.10 -4.61 8.97
N CYS A 91 -4.09 -3.83 8.66
CA CYS A 91 -4.17 -2.37 8.71
C CYS A 91 -3.73 -1.76 7.38
N GLU A 92 -4.54 -0.86 6.83
CA GLU A 92 -4.13 -0.03 5.70
C GLU A 92 -2.90 0.82 6.06
N LYS A 93 -2.12 1.11 5.03
CA LYS A 93 -0.95 1.99 5.14
C LYS A 93 -1.36 3.49 5.18
N PRO A 94 -0.51 4.35 5.75
CA PRO A 94 0.57 4.07 6.70
C PRO A 94 0.01 3.75 8.10
N ILE A 95 0.82 3.12 8.94
CA ILE A 95 0.42 2.84 10.35
C ILE A 95 0.19 4.12 11.13
N ASP A 96 1.02 5.12 10.91
CA ASP A 96 0.91 6.49 11.43
C ASP A 96 1.78 7.41 10.57
N LEU A 97 1.65 8.74 10.74
CA LEU A 97 2.53 9.73 10.09
C LEU A 97 3.76 10.08 10.95
N ASP A 98 3.78 9.70 12.23
CA ASP A 98 4.90 9.88 13.16
C ASP A 98 5.65 8.55 13.37
N ILE A 99 6.92 8.54 13.01
CA ILE A 99 7.81 7.38 13.16
C ILE A 99 7.88 6.88 14.61
N ASN A 100 7.91 7.79 15.60
CA ASN A 100 7.97 7.40 17.01
C ASN A 100 6.67 6.75 17.45
N ARG A 101 5.52 7.23 16.94
CA ARG A 101 4.22 6.62 17.17
C ARG A 101 4.15 5.21 16.57
N VAL A 102 4.68 5.01 15.36
CA VAL A 102 4.79 3.68 14.74
C VAL A 102 5.66 2.75 15.59
N LYS A 103 6.84 3.20 16.02
CA LYS A 103 7.74 2.41 16.91
C LYS A 103 7.04 1.98 18.21
N ALA A 104 6.31 2.89 18.85
CA ALA A 104 5.54 2.59 20.06
C ALA A 104 4.44 1.56 19.79
N CYS A 105 3.68 1.73 18.72
CA CYS A 105 2.65 0.79 18.29
C CYS A 105 3.23 -0.62 18.05
N LEU A 106 4.34 -0.72 17.33
CA LEU A 106 4.98 -1.99 17.06
C LEU A 106 5.56 -2.67 18.31
N SER A 107 5.89 -1.89 19.36
CA SER A 107 6.25 -2.47 20.68
C SER A 107 5.07 -3.24 21.28
N VAL A 108 3.87 -2.65 21.24
CA VAL A 108 2.65 -3.32 21.72
C VAL A 108 2.34 -4.57 20.92
N VAL A 109 2.48 -4.51 19.58
CA VAL A 109 2.27 -5.68 18.71
C VAL A 109 3.22 -6.82 19.10
N ARG A 110 4.50 -6.51 19.36
CA ARG A 110 5.49 -7.51 19.81
C ARG A 110 5.18 -8.07 21.18
N GLU A 111 4.80 -7.23 22.14
CA GLU A 111 4.43 -7.63 23.50
C GLU A 111 3.23 -8.56 23.53
N THR A 112 2.21 -8.26 22.73
CA THR A 112 0.98 -9.06 22.62
C THR A 112 1.12 -10.26 21.71
N LYS A 113 2.18 -10.33 20.89
CA LYS A 113 2.38 -11.33 19.81
C LYS A 113 1.23 -11.35 18.82
N ALA A 114 0.59 -10.21 18.61
CA ALA A 114 -0.53 -10.08 17.68
C ALA A 114 -0.07 -10.30 16.24
N VAL A 115 -0.88 -10.98 15.44
CA VAL A 115 -0.69 -11.07 14.00
C VAL A 115 -1.05 -9.70 13.40
N LEU A 116 -0.06 -8.98 12.87
CA LEU A 116 -0.25 -7.71 12.17
C LEU A 116 0.25 -7.84 10.73
N MET A 117 -0.59 -7.47 9.76
CA MET A 117 -0.22 -7.32 8.36
C MET A 117 -0.60 -5.92 7.86
N VAL A 118 0.30 -5.29 7.10
CA VAL A 118 0.10 -3.93 6.58
C VAL A 118 -0.29 -3.97 5.11
N GLY A 119 -1.27 -3.15 4.71
CA GLY A 119 -1.87 -3.13 3.38
C GLY A 119 -0.98 -2.57 2.25
N PHE A 120 0.16 -3.19 2.00
CA PHE A 120 0.96 -2.94 0.81
C PHE A 120 0.53 -3.86 -0.33
N ASN A 121 -0.65 -3.61 -0.85
CA ASN A 121 -1.35 -4.44 -1.84
C ASN A 121 -0.52 -4.75 -3.10
N ARG A 122 0.43 -3.90 -3.48
CA ARG A 122 1.23 -4.09 -4.70
C ARG A 122 2.12 -5.34 -4.64
N ARG A 123 2.55 -5.80 -3.45
CA ARG A 123 3.25 -7.07 -3.29
C ARG A 123 2.40 -8.29 -3.70
N PHE A 124 1.07 -8.12 -3.79
CA PHE A 124 0.11 -9.17 -4.17
C PHE A 124 -0.41 -9.03 -5.60
N ASP A 125 -0.02 -7.97 -6.32
CA ASP A 125 -0.37 -7.82 -7.72
C ASP A 125 0.19 -8.97 -8.55
N PRO A 126 -0.59 -9.67 -9.38
CA PRO A 126 -0.14 -10.86 -10.09
C PRO A 126 1.05 -10.58 -11.02
N HIS A 127 1.11 -9.40 -11.62
CA HIS A 127 2.20 -9.02 -12.54
C HIS A 127 3.48 -8.71 -11.75
N PHE A 128 3.39 -7.97 -10.64
CA PHE A 128 4.55 -7.65 -9.79
C PHE A 128 5.06 -8.89 -9.03
N ARG A 129 4.16 -9.80 -8.64
CA ARG A 129 4.54 -11.12 -8.12
C ARG A 129 5.26 -11.97 -9.15
N ALA A 130 4.85 -11.91 -10.42
CA ALA A 130 5.55 -12.62 -11.49
C ALA A 130 6.97 -12.06 -11.68
N VAL A 131 7.16 -10.73 -11.63
CA VAL A 131 8.50 -10.11 -11.63
C VAL A 131 9.34 -10.63 -10.47
N LYS A 132 8.80 -10.61 -9.24
CA LYS A 132 9.51 -11.12 -8.05
C LYS A 132 9.86 -12.59 -8.18
N ALA A 133 8.96 -13.41 -8.72
CA ALA A 133 9.22 -14.84 -8.93
C ALA A 133 10.37 -15.10 -9.91
N GLU A 134 10.55 -14.28 -10.96
CA GLU A 134 11.70 -14.38 -11.85
C GLU A 134 13.01 -13.97 -11.17
N ILE A 135 12.97 -12.94 -10.31
CA ILE A 135 14.11 -12.56 -9.46
C ILE A 135 14.51 -13.73 -8.54
N ASP A 136 13.53 -14.29 -7.83
CA ASP A 136 13.76 -15.36 -6.85
C ASP A 136 14.28 -16.67 -7.48
N ARG A 137 13.90 -16.94 -8.74
CA ARG A 137 14.45 -18.05 -9.53
C ARG A 137 15.87 -17.78 -10.05
N GLY A 138 16.38 -16.56 -9.92
CA GLY A 138 17.68 -16.17 -10.45
C GLY A 138 17.68 -15.96 -11.98
N SER A 139 16.53 -15.82 -12.63
CA SER A 139 16.40 -15.72 -14.11
C SER A 139 17.15 -14.52 -14.69
N ILE A 140 17.32 -13.45 -13.92
CA ILE A 140 18.04 -12.24 -14.33
C ILE A 140 19.42 -12.09 -13.65
N GLY A 141 19.88 -13.09 -12.91
CA GLY A 141 21.10 -13.00 -12.11
C GLY A 141 20.93 -12.13 -10.87
N ALA A 142 22.02 -11.51 -10.41
CA ALA A 142 21.97 -10.58 -9.28
C ALA A 142 21.22 -9.29 -9.66
N VAL A 143 20.30 -8.84 -8.83
CA VAL A 143 19.58 -7.56 -9.03
C VAL A 143 20.59 -6.41 -8.90
N GLU A 144 20.56 -5.47 -9.84
CA GLU A 144 21.44 -4.30 -9.88
C GLU A 144 20.62 -2.99 -9.80
N MET A 145 19.57 -2.87 -10.63
CA MET A 145 18.75 -1.65 -10.71
C MET A 145 17.26 -1.96 -10.79
N VAL A 146 16.46 -1.10 -10.16
CA VAL A 146 14.99 -1.13 -10.23
C VAL A 146 14.48 0.22 -10.70
N VAL A 147 13.56 0.23 -11.66
CA VAL A 147 12.87 1.44 -12.12
C VAL A 147 11.37 1.29 -11.87
N ILE A 148 10.79 2.23 -11.13
CA ILE A 148 9.36 2.26 -10.81
C ILE A 148 8.74 3.54 -11.37
N THR A 149 7.71 3.40 -12.19
CA THR A 149 6.86 4.50 -12.62
C THR A 149 5.48 4.34 -11.98
N SER A 150 5.04 5.35 -11.24
CA SER A 150 3.74 5.34 -10.56
C SER A 150 3.09 6.70 -10.73
N ARG A 151 2.01 6.78 -11.54
CA ARG A 151 1.32 8.04 -11.85
C ARG A 151 -0.18 7.86 -11.75
N ASP A 152 -0.81 8.75 -11.01
CA ASP A 152 -2.26 8.77 -10.85
C ASP A 152 -2.94 9.47 -12.05
N PRO A 153 -4.15 9.10 -12.44
CA PRO A 153 -4.86 9.74 -13.55
C PRO A 153 -5.26 11.19 -13.23
N GLY A 154 -5.35 11.55 -11.95
CA GLY A 154 -5.67 12.89 -11.48
C GLY A 154 -5.33 13.06 -10.00
N ALA A 155 -5.10 14.29 -9.58
CA ALA A 155 -4.81 14.63 -8.21
C ALA A 155 -6.05 14.41 -7.30
N PRO A 156 -5.86 13.94 -6.05
CA PRO A 156 -6.94 13.89 -5.08
C PRO A 156 -7.37 15.30 -4.64
N PRO A 157 -8.55 15.45 -4.01
CA PRO A 157 -9.00 16.74 -3.46
C PRO A 157 -7.98 17.30 -2.46
N VAL A 158 -7.80 18.62 -2.44
CA VAL A 158 -6.84 19.31 -1.54
C VAL A 158 -7.08 19.00 -0.06
N GLU A 159 -8.35 18.87 0.35
CA GLU A 159 -8.69 18.50 1.73
C GLU A 159 -8.22 17.10 2.11
N TYR A 160 -8.12 16.18 1.16
CA TYR A 160 -7.50 14.87 1.39
C TYR A 160 -5.97 15.03 1.54
N ILE A 161 -5.33 15.83 0.67
CA ILE A 161 -3.87 16.05 0.70
C ILE A 161 -3.42 16.58 2.06
N LYS A 162 -4.15 17.52 2.65
CA LYS A 162 -3.85 18.09 3.98
C LYS A 162 -3.79 17.05 5.10
N ARG A 163 -4.45 15.90 4.93
CA ARG A 163 -4.57 14.84 5.96
C ARG A 163 -3.79 13.57 5.62
N SER A 164 -3.48 13.35 4.35
CA SER A 164 -2.85 12.10 3.88
C SER A 164 -1.34 12.02 4.17
N GLY A 165 -0.72 13.12 4.59
CA GLY A 165 0.73 13.21 4.80
C GLY A 165 1.53 13.55 3.55
N GLY A 166 0.88 13.91 2.43
CA GLY A 166 1.52 14.35 1.19
C GLY A 166 1.99 13.20 0.29
N ILE A 167 2.60 13.57 -0.85
CA ILE A 167 2.93 12.61 -1.92
C ILE A 167 3.80 11.45 -1.43
N PHE A 168 4.80 11.70 -0.58
CA PHE A 168 5.75 10.66 -0.15
C PHE A 168 5.13 9.65 0.82
N ARG A 169 4.30 10.10 1.77
CA ARG A 169 3.67 9.25 2.79
C ARG A 169 2.38 8.58 2.30
N ASP A 170 1.75 9.14 1.26
CA ASP A 170 0.47 8.63 0.73
C ASP A 170 0.66 7.80 -0.54
N MET A 171 1.39 8.32 -1.54
CA MET A 171 1.56 7.70 -2.86
C MET A 171 2.89 6.93 -2.97
N THR A 172 4.03 7.62 -2.78
CA THR A 172 5.36 7.04 -2.97
C THR A 172 5.67 5.93 -1.97
N ILE A 173 5.00 5.90 -0.81
CA ILE A 173 5.19 4.85 0.21
C ILE A 173 5.00 3.43 -0.35
N HIS A 174 4.08 3.26 -1.31
CA HIS A 174 3.92 2.00 -2.02
C HIS A 174 5.11 1.66 -2.90
N ASP A 175 5.74 2.66 -3.51
CA ASP A 175 6.91 2.49 -4.36
C ASP A 175 8.16 2.24 -3.53
N PHE A 176 8.27 2.84 -2.34
CA PHE A 176 9.32 2.55 -1.37
C PHE A 176 9.27 1.10 -0.90
N ASP A 177 8.08 0.60 -0.57
CA ASP A 177 7.88 -0.79 -0.20
C ASP A 177 8.25 -1.74 -1.36
N MET A 178 7.79 -1.45 -2.57
CA MET A 178 8.11 -2.23 -3.76
C MET A 178 9.60 -2.21 -4.10
N ALA A 179 10.28 -1.07 -3.96
CA ALA A 179 11.72 -0.98 -4.19
C ALA A 179 12.49 -1.90 -3.24
N ARG A 180 12.19 -1.87 -1.93
CA ARG A 180 12.78 -2.77 -0.93
C ARG A 180 12.52 -4.25 -1.28
N PHE A 181 11.26 -4.57 -1.62
CA PHE A 181 10.84 -5.93 -1.95
C PHE A 181 11.57 -6.51 -3.17
N LEU A 182 11.81 -5.68 -4.21
CA LEU A 182 12.48 -6.10 -5.44
C LEU A 182 14.01 -6.07 -5.34
N LEU A 183 14.58 -5.07 -4.66
CA LEU A 183 16.03 -5.01 -4.40
C LEU A 183 16.50 -6.19 -3.52
N GLY A 184 15.63 -6.69 -2.63
CA GLY A 184 15.96 -7.75 -1.69
C GLY A 184 16.99 -7.32 -0.63
N GLU A 185 17.19 -6.01 -0.46
CA GLU A 185 18.09 -5.38 0.51
C GLU A 185 17.46 -4.08 1.02
N GLU A 186 17.83 -3.70 2.24
CA GLU A 186 17.37 -2.43 2.80
C GLU A 186 18.08 -1.23 2.15
N VAL A 187 17.33 -0.15 1.97
CA VAL A 187 17.83 1.10 1.44
C VAL A 187 18.68 1.81 2.50
N ALA A 188 19.85 2.28 2.11
CA ALA A 188 20.77 3.02 2.97
C ALA A 188 20.72 4.54 2.74
N GLU A 189 20.46 4.96 1.50
CA GLU A 189 20.53 6.37 1.08
C GLU A 189 19.34 6.73 0.18
N VAL A 190 18.80 7.93 0.39
CA VAL A 190 17.68 8.52 -0.37
C VAL A 190 18.07 9.87 -0.91
N SER A 191 17.85 10.09 -2.22
CA SER A 191 17.93 11.41 -2.87
C SER A 191 16.61 11.68 -3.57
N ALA A 192 15.97 12.80 -3.27
CA ALA A 192 14.67 13.15 -3.83
C ALA A 192 14.61 14.59 -4.31
N GLN A 193 13.86 14.79 -5.41
CA GLN A 193 13.43 16.10 -5.88
C GLN A 193 11.91 16.05 -6.08
N ALA A 194 11.22 17.13 -5.71
CA ALA A 194 9.78 17.25 -5.86
C ALA A 194 9.38 18.67 -6.28
N SER A 195 8.28 18.77 -6.99
CA SER A 195 7.78 20.03 -7.55
C SER A 195 6.25 20.03 -7.61
N VAL A 196 5.68 21.22 -7.77
CA VAL A 196 4.26 21.44 -8.03
C VAL A 196 4.10 21.76 -9.52
N LEU A 197 3.69 20.77 -10.30
CA LEU A 197 3.59 20.86 -11.77
C LEU A 197 2.17 20.57 -12.29
N VAL A 198 1.29 20.04 -11.42
CA VAL A 198 -0.07 19.60 -11.77
C VAL A 198 -1.11 20.60 -11.32
N ASP A 199 -1.12 20.98 -10.04
CA ASP A 199 -2.10 21.89 -9.46
C ASP A 199 -1.43 22.80 -8.40
N PRO A 200 -1.38 24.13 -8.62
CA PRO A 200 -0.83 25.08 -7.66
C PRO A 200 -1.46 25.00 -6.26
N ALA A 201 -2.73 24.56 -6.15
CA ALA A 201 -3.41 24.42 -4.87
C ALA A 201 -2.76 23.35 -3.97
N ILE A 202 -2.08 22.36 -4.54
CA ILE A 202 -1.30 21.36 -3.82
C ILE A 202 -0.10 22.03 -3.13
N GLY A 203 0.61 22.90 -3.84
CA GLY A 203 1.69 23.69 -3.26
C GLY A 203 1.23 24.62 -2.15
N VAL A 204 0.07 25.26 -2.30
CA VAL A 204 -0.54 26.09 -1.24
C VAL A 204 -0.87 25.23 0.00
N ALA A 205 -1.23 23.96 -0.19
CA ALA A 205 -1.45 23.00 0.91
C ALA A 205 -0.14 22.48 1.55
N GLY A 206 1.02 22.87 1.04
CA GLY A 206 2.33 22.48 1.58
C GLY A 206 2.82 21.12 1.09
N ASP A 207 2.31 20.61 -0.05
CA ASP A 207 2.69 19.32 -0.63
C ASP A 207 3.21 19.49 -2.08
N PHE A 208 3.65 18.39 -2.66
CA PHE A 208 4.09 18.23 -4.04
C PHE A 208 3.13 17.34 -4.83
N ASP A 209 3.17 17.43 -6.15
CA ASP A 209 2.38 16.56 -7.05
C ASP A 209 3.23 15.78 -8.04
N SER A 210 4.53 16.04 -8.08
CA SER A 210 5.50 15.40 -8.96
C SER A 210 6.79 15.17 -8.20
N ALA A 211 7.33 13.94 -8.25
CA ALA A 211 8.56 13.59 -7.54
C ALA A 211 9.43 12.62 -8.35
N GLN A 212 10.75 12.78 -8.18
CA GLN A 212 11.77 11.83 -8.62
C GLN A 212 12.61 11.44 -7.41
N VAL A 213 12.74 10.13 -7.18
CA VAL A 213 13.50 9.61 -6.03
C VAL A 213 14.52 8.60 -6.51
N MET A 214 15.73 8.70 -6.02
CA MET A 214 16.80 7.71 -6.17
C MET A 214 17.09 7.08 -4.81
N LEU A 215 17.10 5.76 -4.77
CA LEU A 215 17.42 4.94 -3.60
C LEU A 215 18.71 4.17 -3.86
N ARG A 216 19.52 3.95 -2.82
CA ARG A 216 20.74 3.15 -2.88
C ARG A 216 20.85 2.27 -1.65
N THR A 217 21.18 0.99 -1.84
CA THR A 217 21.48 0.05 -0.76
C THR A 217 22.94 0.17 -0.31
N ALA A 218 23.27 -0.46 0.80
CA ALA A 218 24.66 -0.49 1.30
C ALA A 218 25.62 -1.22 0.34
N THR A 219 25.15 -2.21 -0.42
CA THR A 219 25.95 -2.94 -1.43
C THR A 219 26.04 -2.19 -2.77
N GLY A 220 25.29 -1.10 -2.96
CA GLY A 220 25.31 -0.26 -4.14
C GLY A 220 24.20 -0.56 -5.16
N ARG A 221 23.25 -1.48 -4.90
CA ARG A 221 22.04 -1.63 -5.74
C ARG A 221 21.23 -0.33 -5.71
N MET A 222 20.55 -0.02 -6.79
CA MET A 222 19.87 1.25 -6.96
C MET A 222 18.41 1.06 -7.35
N ALA A 223 17.55 2.02 -6.94
CA ALA A 223 16.21 2.15 -7.50
C ALA A 223 15.90 3.61 -7.85
N VAL A 224 15.12 3.80 -8.92
CA VAL A 224 14.59 5.11 -9.33
C VAL A 224 13.07 5.04 -9.33
N ILE A 225 12.44 6.01 -8.71
CA ILE A 225 10.98 6.14 -8.63
C ILE A 225 10.56 7.45 -9.29
N SER A 226 9.57 7.38 -10.21
CA SER A 226 8.97 8.54 -10.88
C SER A 226 7.49 8.61 -10.54
N ASN A 227 7.09 9.64 -9.79
CA ASN A 227 5.71 9.88 -9.38
C ASN A 227 5.13 11.16 -10.01
N SER A 228 3.84 11.09 -10.35
CA SER A 228 3.05 12.26 -10.70
C SER A 228 1.58 12.03 -10.35
N ARG A 229 0.91 13.06 -9.82
CA ARG A 229 -0.55 13.05 -9.59
C ARG A 229 -1.33 13.39 -10.86
N ARG A 230 -0.72 13.22 -12.06
CA ARG A 230 -1.39 13.38 -13.36
C ARG A 230 -0.79 12.48 -14.43
N ALA A 231 -1.64 11.56 -14.94
CA ALA A 231 -1.38 10.76 -16.14
C ALA A 231 -2.67 10.75 -16.99
N THR A 232 -2.75 11.63 -17.98
CA THR A 232 -3.95 11.84 -18.81
C THR A 232 -4.35 10.61 -19.63
N TYR A 233 -3.44 9.64 -19.73
CA TYR A 233 -3.61 8.39 -20.46
C TYR A 233 -4.04 7.19 -19.59
N GLY A 234 -4.28 7.41 -18.28
CA GLY A 234 -4.75 6.42 -17.33
C GLY A 234 -3.79 6.15 -16.17
N TYR A 235 -4.11 5.16 -15.35
CA TYR A 235 -3.35 4.79 -14.16
C TYR A 235 -2.05 4.07 -14.55
N ASP A 236 -0.93 4.80 -14.54
CA ASP A 236 0.38 4.33 -15.03
C ASP A 236 1.20 3.70 -13.90
N GLN A 237 1.35 2.38 -13.94
CA GLN A 237 2.02 1.58 -12.91
C GLN A 237 2.94 0.55 -13.57
N ARG A 238 4.23 0.85 -13.66
CA ARG A 238 5.23 0.02 -14.34
C ARG A 238 6.43 -0.22 -13.45
N ILE A 239 7.00 -1.42 -13.59
CA ILE A 239 8.21 -1.83 -12.89
C ILE A 239 9.15 -2.50 -13.88
N GLU A 240 10.43 -2.15 -13.84
CA GLU A 240 11.52 -2.82 -14.54
C GLU A 240 12.62 -3.15 -13.54
N VAL A 241 13.15 -4.37 -13.61
CA VAL A 241 14.28 -4.83 -12.81
C VAL A 241 15.38 -5.33 -13.72
N HIS A 242 16.54 -4.69 -13.66
CA HIS A 242 17.75 -5.07 -14.38
C HIS A 242 18.68 -5.84 -13.45
N GLY A 243 19.21 -6.94 -13.91
CA GLY A 243 20.16 -7.77 -13.22
C GLY A 243 21.34 -8.17 -14.09
N SER A 244 22.33 -8.82 -13.51
CA SER A 244 23.61 -9.15 -14.15
C SER A 244 23.50 -10.11 -15.34
N ALA A 245 22.38 -10.81 -15.51
CA ALA A 245 22.15 -11.79 -16.59
C ALA A 245 20.89 -11.46 -17.46
N GLY A 246 20.21 -10.36 -17.20
CA GLY A 246 19.03 -9.96 -17.97
C GLY A 246 18.15 -8.95 -17.25
N MET A 247 16.93 -8.76 -17.75
CA MET A 247 15.95 -7.87 -17.17
C MET A 247 14.57 -8.50 -17.16
N VAL A 248 13.72 -8.07 -16.24
CA VAL A 248 12.30 -8.43 -16.22
C VAL A 248 11.46 -7.16 -15.96
N ALA A 249 10.33 -7.04 -16.65
CA ALA A 249 9.46 -5.87 -16.50
C ALA A 249 7.98 -6.24 -16.40
N ALA A 250 7.22 -5.42 -15.70
CA ALA A 250 5.77 -5.43 -15.71
C ALA A 250 5.26 -4.13 -16.35
N GLU A 251 4.57 -4.30 -17.46
CA GLU A 251 3.95 -3.22 -18.23
C GLU A 251 2.60 -2.80 -17.64
N ASN A 252 2.10 -1.66 -18.12
CA ASN A 252 0.77 -1.18 -17.78
C ASN A 252 -0.33 -2.16 -18.16
N GLN A 253 -1.29 -2.33 -17.27
CA GLN A 253 -2.43 -3.23 -17.47
C GLN A 253 -3.64 -2.48 -18.03
N ARG A 254 -4.39 -3.19 -18.88
CA ARG A 254 -5.65 -2.73 -19.48
C ARG A 254 -6.78 -3.67 -19.10
N PRO A 255 -8.03 -3.18 -19.06
CA PRO A 255 -9.19 -4.04 -18.77
C PRO A 255 -9.34 -5.20 -19.75
N VAL A 256 -8.90 -5.00 -21.01
CA VAL A 256 -8.91 -6.01 -22.06
C VAL A 256 -7.65 -5.90 -22.93
N SER A 257 -7.15 -7.04 -23.42
CA SER A 257 -5.94 -7.12 -24.25
C SER A 257 -6.34 -7.27 -25.72
N ILE A 258 -6.73 -6.16 -26.35
CA ILE A 258 -7.01 -6.09 -27.78
C ILE A 258 -6.18 -4.98 -28.44
N GLU A 259 -5.99 -5.09 -29.76
CA GLU A 259 -5.39 -4.04 -30.60
C GLU A 259 -6.23 -3.88 -31.85
N LEU A 260 -6.63 -2.65 -32.17
CA LEU A 260 -7.31 -2.29 -33.39
C LEU A 260 -6.30 -1.75 -34.40
N ALA A 261 -6.22 -2.35 -35.55
CA ALA A 261 -5.41 -1.88 -36.70
C ALA A 261 -6.33 -1.45 -37.84
N ASN A 262 -6.20 -0.22 -38.31
CA ASN A 262 -6.92 0.32 -39.47
C ASN A 262 -6.06 1.36 -40.20
N ALA A 263 -6.64 2.11 -41.16
CA ALA A 263 -5.91 3.14 -41.90
C ALA A 263 -5.36 4.29 -41.01
N GLY A 264 -5.87 4.49 -39.80
CA GLY A 264 -5.39 5.45 -38.83
C GLY A 264 -4.21 4.93 -37.97
N GLY A 265 -3.77 3.68 -38.19
CA GLY A 265 -2.70 3.03 -37.44
C GLY A 265 -3.20 2.03 -36.38
N TYR A 266 -2.38 1.86 -35.32
CA TYR A 266 -2.67 0.93 -34.22
C TYR A 266 -3.19 1.68 -33.02
N THR A 267 -4.29 1.19 -32.44
CA THR A 267 -4.84 1.72 -31.17
C THR A 267 -5.11 0.58 -30.21
N ARG A 268 -4.90 0.86 -28.91
CA ARG A 268 -5.17 -0.06 -27.81
C ARG A 268 -6.19 0.57 -26.86
N PRO A 269 -6.97 -0.24 -26.11
CA PRO A 269 -7.85 0.27 -25.08
C PRO A 269 -7.09 1.15 -24.06
N PRO A 270 -7.76 2.09 -23.38
CA PRO A 270 -7.16 2.86 -22.31
C PRO A 270 -6.66 1.94 -21.18
N LEU A 271 -5.76 2.45 -20.35
CA LEU A 271 -5.35 1.79 -19.12
C LEU A 271 -6.53 1.72 -18.14
N HIS A 272 -6.39 0.92 -17.08
CA HIS A 272 -7.32 1.02 -15.95
C HIS A 272 -7.42 2.47 -15.48
N ASP A 273 -8.60 2.84 -15.03
CA ASP A 273 -8.91 4.21 -14.61
C ASP A 273 -8.30 4.58 -13.26
N PHE A 274 -8.21 3.61 -12.32
CA PHE A 274 -7.63 3.86 -11.00
C PHE A 274 -7.27 2.57 -10.26
N PHE A 275 -6.73 2.69 -9.03
CA PHE A 275 -6.27 1.56 -8.23
C PHE A 275 -7.37 0.53 -7.92
N MET A 276 -8.62 0.97 -7.76
CA MET A 276 -9.75 0.09 -7.42
C MET A 276 -10.06 -0.93 -8.51
N THR A 277 -9.83 -0.59 -9.78
CA THR A 277 -10.02 -1.49 -10.92
C THR A 277 -8.71 -2.22 -11.27
N ARG A 278 -7.56 -1.53 -11.11
CA ARG A 278 -6.25 -2.10 -11.43
C ARG A 278 -5.82 -3.20 -10.45
N TYR A 279 -6.13 -3.06 -9.16
CA TYR A 279 -5.60 -3.93 -8.11
C TYR A 279 -6.66 -4.84 -7.47
N THR A 280 -7.78 -5.12 -8.16
CA THR A 280 -8.85 -6.00 -7.61
C THR A 280 -8.31 -7.37 -7.18
N GLU A 281 -7.45 -7.99 -8.00
CA GLU A 281 -6.84 -9.30 -7.68
C GLU A 281 -5.81 -9.18 -6.55
N ALA A 282 -5.08 -8.09 -6.48
CA ALA A 282 -4.11 -7.84 -5.42
C ALA A 282 -4.79 -7.75 -4.05
N TYR A 283 -5.91 -7.00 -3.95
CA TYR A 283 -6.68 -6.89 -2.71
C TYR A 283 -7.28 -8.23 -2.27
N ALA A 284 -7.75 -9.05 -3.19
CA ALA A 284 -8.21 -10.40 -2.87
C ALA A 284 -7.06 -11.28 -2.38
N ALA A 285 -5.91 -11.23 -3.06
CA ALA A 285 -4.75 -12.05 -2.72
C ALA A 285 -4.09 -11.65 -1.38
N GLU A 286 -4.08 -10.35 -1.02
CA GLU A 286 -3.55 -9.93 0.28
C GLU A 286 -4.45 -10.37 1.45
N ILE A 287 -5.77 -10.33 1.31
CA ILE A 287 -6.69 -10.85 2.32
C ILE A 287 -6.56 -12.37 2.44
N ALA A 288 -6.45 -13.10 1.32
CA ALA A 288 -6.19 -14.55 1.36
C ALA A 288 -4.86 -14.88 2.06
N SER A 289 -3.81 -14.09 1.84
CA SER A 289 -2.52 -14.22 2.54
C SER A 289 -2.66 -13.95 4.04
N PHE A 290 -3.42 -12.93 4.43
CA PHE A 290 -3.69 -12.64 5.84
C PHE A 290 -4.46 -13.78 6.53
N ILE A 291 -5.47 -14.34 5.87
CA ILE A 291 -6.22 -15.52 6.36
C ILE A 291 -5.27 -16.71 6.56
N ALA A 292 -4.35 -16.95 5.60
CA ALA A 292 -3.36 -18.01 5.72
C ALA A 292 -2.40 -17.77 6.90
N ALA A 293 -2.00 -16.52 7.15
CA ALA A 293 -1.15 -16.14 8.27
C ALA A 293 -1.86 -16.36 9.63
N ILE A 294 -3.13 -16.00 9.76
CA ILE A 294 -3.94 -16.29 10.96
C ILE A 294 -3.99 -17.79 11.22
N GLY A 295 -4.11 -18.59 10.16
CA GLY A 295 -4.13 -20.05 10.25
C GLY A 295 -2.76 -20.71 10.48
N GLY A 296 -1.67 -19.92 10.61
CA GLY A 296 -0.30 -20.43 10.78
C GLY A 296 0.28 -21.11 9.53
N LYS A 297 -0.30 -20.89 8.35
CA LYS A 297 0.12 -21.49 7.07
C LYS A 297 1.09 -20.61 6.29
N ALA A 298 1.22 -19.35 6.68
CA ALA A 298 2.10 -18.36 6.07
C ALA A 298 2.57 -17.34 7.13
N GLU A 299 3.61 -16.58 6.80
CA GLU A 299 3.99 -15.40 7.58
C GLU A 299 3.07 -14.22 7.25
N ALA A 300 2.78 -13.37 8.25
CA ALA A 300 2.05 -12.12 8.05
C ALA A 300 3.00 -11.08 7.43
N THR A 301 2.99 -10.99 6.11
CA THR A 301 3.81 -10.05 5.36
C THR A 301 2.96 -9.37 4.27
N PRO A 302 3.08 -8.04 4.06
CA PRO A 302 4.01 -7.08 4.68
C PRO A 302 3.82 -6.90 6.18
N THR A 303 4.93 -6.81 6.91
CA THR A 303 4.95 -6.71 8.36
C THR A 303 4.76 -5.27 8.85
N GLY A 304 4.59 -5.09 10.17
CA GLY A 304 4.64 -3.75 10.77
C GLY A 304 6.00 -3.05 10.57
N GLU A 305 7.10 -3.83 10.51
CA GLU A 305 8.44 -3.29 10.21
C GLU A 305 8.52 -2.77 8.76
N ASP A 306 7.88 -3.46 7.80
CA ASP A 306 7.76 -2.93 6.43
C ASP A 306 7.01 -1.59 6.42
N GLY A 307 5.98 -1.44 7.25
CA GLY A 307 5.27 -0.17 7.44
C GLY A 307 6.17 0.93 8.00
N LEU A 308 6.98 0.62 9.02
CA LEU A 308 7.95 1.55 9.60
C LEU A 308 9.00 1.99 8.59
N LEU A 309 9.59 1.04 7.85
CA LEU A 309 10.65 1.33 6.89
C LEU A 309 10.11 2.09 5.66
N GLY A 310 8.88 1.80 5.22
CA GLY A 310 8.21 2.58 4.18
C GLY A 310 8.02 4.05 4.60
N LEU A 311 7.58 4.29 5.83
CA LEU A 311 7.45 5.64 6.39
C LEU A 311 8.82 6.31 6.56
N ALA A 312 9.84 5.59 7.02
CA ALA A 312 11.18 6.14 7.19
C ALA A 312 11.77 6.61 5.85
N LEU A 313 11.53 5.88 4.76
CA LEU A 313 11.93 6.29 3.42
C LEU A 313 11.17 7.55 2.95
N ALA A 314 9.89 7.67 3.30
CA ALA A 314 9.10 8.88 3.01
C ALA A 314 9.65 10.10 3.76
N GLU A 315 10.02 9.97 5.04
CA GLU A 315 10.66 11.02 5.84
C GLU A 315 12.04 11.39 5.29
N ALA A 316 12.85 10.40 4.87
CA ALA A 316 14.15 10.64 4.26
C ALA A 316 14.00 11.39 2.93
N ALA A 317 12.98 11.08 2.12
CA ALA A 317 12.68 11.78 0.87
C ALA A 317 12.26 13.24 1.13
N LEU A 318 11.37 13.48 2.10
CA LEU A 318 10.97 14.83 2.51
C LEU A 318 12.19 15.66 2.98
N LYS A 319 13.03 15.07 3.82
CA LYS A 319 14.27 15.70 4.29
C LYS A 319 15.23 15.98 3.15
N SER A 320 15.37 15.03 2.20
CA SER A 320 16.21 15.20 1.01
C SER A 320 15.76 16.38 0.15
N VAL A 321 14.46 16.52 -0.10
CA VAL A 321 13.89 17.68 -0.83
C VAL A 321 14.14 18.98 -0.07
N ALA A 322 13.91 19.01 1.24
CA ALA A 322 14.06 20.22 2.05
C ALA A 322 15.51 20.68 2.15
N GLU A 323 16.47 19.76 2.25
CA GLU A 323 17.89 20.06 2.46
C GLU A 323 18.72 20.03 1.16
N GLY A 324 18.14 19.58 0.02
CA GLY A 324 18.83 19.53 -1.28
C GLY A 324 20.03 18.58 -1.31
N ARG A 325 20.00 17.49 -0.51
CA ARG A 325 21.10 16.52 -0.37
C ARG A 325 20.63 15.09 -0.30
N VAL A 326 21.58 14.17 -0.42
CA VAL A 326 21.38 12.76 -0.06
C VAL A 326 21.18 12.64 1.46
N VAL A 327 20.20 11.86 1.88
CA VAL A 327 19.89 11.56 3.29
C VAL A 327 20.15 10.08 3.53
N LYS A 328 20.89 9.75 4.59
CA LYS A 328 21.05 8.38 5.07
C LYS A 328 19.81 7.95 5.85
N LEU A 329 19.32 6.74 5.63
CA LEU A 329 18.14 6.25 6.35
C LEU A 329 18.37 6.21 7.88
N SER A 330 19.62 5.99 8.32
CA SER A 330 20.03 6.06 9.73
C SER A 330 19.90 7.45 10.38
N GLU A 331 19.65 8.53 9.60
CA GLU A 331 19.34 9.86 10.14
C GLU A 331 17.87 10.00 10.54
N ILE A 332 17.04 9.03 10.13
CA ILE A 332 15.60 9.01 10.35
C ILE A 332 15.21 7.96 11.39
N LEU A 333 15.87 6.80 11.36
CA LEU A 333 15.62 5.67 12.29
C LEU A 333 16.37 5.81 13.62
#